data_59e52e43373a84ce5afc07e858af5089
#
_entry.id   59e52e43373a84ce5afc07e858af5089
#
_cell.length_a   1.000
_cell.length_b   1.000
_cell.length_c   1.000
_cell.angle_alpha   90.00
_cell.angle_beta   90.00
_cell.angle_gamma   90.00
#
_symmetry.space_group_name_H-M   'P 1'
#
loop_
_entity.id
_entity.type
_entity.pdbx_description
1 polymer ?
#
loop_
_entity_poly.entity_id
_entity_poly.type
_entity_poly.pdbx_seq_one_letter_code
_entity_poly.pdbx_strand_id
1 'polypeptide(L)'
;MGHSRESHRISSAGLFLYDRDCGFCQRSVAFARDRVRTSTAFAAWQDVDLKTMGLIPEQTDEQAWLVRPDRSLLAGGDAVAEVLRHGRLPFRLLGHLLGLPGLRSLTRVAYRVVAANRYRLPGGSDTCALPPPRDR
;
A
#
# COMPACT_ATOMS: atom_id res chain seq x y z
N MET A 1 11.80 -2.37 19.68
CA MET A 1 10.84 -2.19 20.73
C MET A 1 9.56 -2.93 20.42
N GLY A 2 9.07 -3.67 21.38
CA GLY A 2 7.87 -4.45 21.19
C GLY A 2 6.63 -3.63 20.94
N HIS A 3 6.58 -2.45 21.50
CA HIS A 3 5.40 -1.61 21.36
C HIS A 3 5.15 -1.13 19.93
N SER A 4 6.20 -1.02 19.10
CA SER A 4 5.96 -0.60 17.71
C SER A 4 5.16 -1.64 16.96
N ARG A 5 5.33 -2.90 17.25
CA ARG A 5 4.57 -3.94 16.59
C ARG A 5 3.12 -3.94 17.05
N GLU A 6 2.92 -3.59 18.30
CA GLU A 6 1.57 -3.56 18.87
C GLU A 6 0.72 -2.46 18.28
N SER A 7 1.35 -1.39 17.84
CA SER A 7 0.61 -0.28 17.29
C SER A 7 0.12 -0.53 15.86
N HIS A 8 0.63 -1.56 15.22
CA HIS A 8 0.25 -1.85 13.84
C HIS A 8 -0.90 -2.85 13.80
N ARG A 9 -2.01 -2.45 14.36
CA ARG A 9 -3.18 -3.31 14.38
C ARG A 9 -3.96 -3.20 13.08
N ILE A 10 -4.60 -4.30 12.72
CA ILE A 10 -5.48 -4.33 11.58
C ILE A 10 -6.75 -3.59 11.98
N SER A 11 -7.06 -2.49 11.29
CA SER A 11 -8.28 -1.74 11.55
C SER A 11 -9.49 -2.50 11.00
N SER A 12 -10.68 -1.99 11.28
CA SER A 12 -11.89 -2.58 10.72
C SER A 12 -11.91 -2.52 9.19
N ALA A 13 -11.08 -1.67 8.59
CA ALA A 13 -10.93 -1.56 7.14
C ALA A 13 -9.61 -2.14 6.64
N GLY A 14 -8.91 -2.91 7.48
CA GLY A 14 -7.68 -3.58 7.09
C GLY A 14 -6.42 -2.80 7.41
N LEU A 15 -5.29 -3.43 7.14
CA LEU A 15 -3.96 -2.84 7.33
C LEU A 15 -3.21 -2.89 5.99
N PHE A 16 -2.87 -1.72 5.48
CA PHE A 16 -2.13 -1.60 4.22
C PHE A 16 -0.64 -1.53 4.52
N LEU A 17 0.12 -2.41 3.87
CA LEU A 17 1.57 -2.49 4.07
C LEU A 17 2.28 -1.82 2.90
N TYR A 18 3.14 -0.88 3.22
CA TYR A 18 3.86 -0.12 2.20
C TYR A 18 5.37 -0.19 2.47
N ASP A 19 6.15 0.22 1.46
CA ASP A 19 7.60 0.22 1.55
C ASP A 19 8.06 1.54 2.16
N ARG A 20 8.65 1.48 3.36
CA ARG A 20 9.15 2.67 4.04
C ARG A 20 10.24 3.40 3.25
N ASP A 21 11.01 2.64 2.50
CA ASP A 21 12.15 3.19 1.78
C ASP A 21 11.79 3.78 0.42
N CYS A 22 10.51 3.80 0.07
CA CYS A 22 10.04 4.33 -1.20
C CYS A 22 9.30 5.64 -0.98
N GLY A 23 9.87 6.72 -1.50
CA GLY A 23 9.25 8.04 -1.35
C GLY A 23 7.88 8.14 -1.99
N PHE A 24 7.71 7.49 -3.15
CA PHE A 24 6.41 7.46 -3.81
C PHE A 24 5.37 6.76 -2.93
N CYS A 25 5.75 5.66 -2.30
CA CYS A 25 4.85 4.93 -1.41
C CYS A 25 4.46 5.78 -0.21
N GLN A 26 5.43 6.49 0.37
CA GLN A 26 5.16 7.35 1.51
C GLN A 26 4.20 8.48 1.15
N ARG A 27 4.39 9.09 -0.02
CA ARG A 27 3.50 10.15 -0.49
C ARG A 27 2.10 9.63 -0.77
N SER A 28 2.02 8.42 -1.31
CA SER A 28 0.72 7.80 -1.58
C SER A 28 -0.03 7.54 -0.28
N VAL A 29 0.67 7.07 0.75
CA VAL A 29 0.07 6.84 2.06
C VAL A 29 -0.39 8.16 2.68
N ALA A 30 0.44 9.20 2.58
CA ALA A 30 0.06 10.52 3.08
C ALA A 30 -1.20 11.03 2.38
N PHE A 31 -1.27 10.86 1.07
CA PHE A 31 -2.46 11.25 0.31
C PHE A 31 -3.69 10.47 0.79
N ALA A 32 -3.53 9.17 1.00
CA ALA A 32 -4.64 8.35 1.47
C ALA A 32 -5.13 8.81 2.85
N ARG A 33 -4.21 9.16 3.74
CA ARG A 33 -4.58 9.63 5.07
C ARG A 33 -5.23 11.00 5.04
N ASP A 34 -4.67 11.93 4.26
CA ASP A 34 -5.05 13.33 4.33
C ASP A 34 -6.19 13.68 3.39
N ARG A 35 -6.23 13.09 2.22
CA ARG A 35 -7.21 13.45 1.20
C ARG A 35 -8.32 12.41 1.08
N VAL A 36 -7.95 11.15 0.98
CA VAL A 36 -8.93 10.08 0.90
C VAL A 36 -9.62 9.87 2.24
N ARG A 37 -8.87 10.06 3.31
CA ARG A 37 -9.36 9.88 4.68
C ARG A 37 -9.93 8.50 4.89
N THR A 38 -9.20 7.52 4.40
CA THR A 38 -9.59 6.13 4.53
C THR A 38 -9.49 5.66 5.98
N SER A 39 -10.35 4.75 6.36
CA SER A 39 -10.28 4.13 7.67
C SER A 39 -9.29 2.97 7.72
N THR A 40 -8.70 2.61 6.59
CA THR A 40 -7.63 1.60 6.54
C THR A 40 -6.42 2.10 7.33
N ALA A 41 -5.82 1.22 8.12
CA ALA A 41 -4.58 1.53 8.82
C ALA A 41 -3.40 1.31 7.88
N PHE A 42 -2.27 1.95 8.19
CA PHE A 42 -1.06 1.84 7.37
C PHE A 42 0.13 1.51 8.24
N ALA A 43 1.01 0.66 7.72
CA ALA A 43 2.27 0.35 8.38
C ALA A 43 3.31 0.02 7.32
N ALA A 44 4.57 0.37 7.59
CA ALA A 44 5.65 -0.06 6.72
C ALA A 44 5.84 -1.56 6.91
N TRP A 45 6.01 -2.30 5.82
CA TRP A 45 6.17 -3.74 5.94
C TRP A 45 7.43 -4.10 6.73
N GLN A 46 8.41 -3.20 6.77
CA GLN A 46 9.63 -3.41 7.54
C GLN A 46 9.39 -3.41 9.06
N ASP A 47 8.28 -2.83 9.48
CA ASP A 47 7.98 -2.66 10.90
C ASP A 47 7.04 -3.71 11.46
N VAL A 48 6.55 -4.64 10.65
CA VAL A 48 5.58 -5.64 11.08
C VAL A 48 6.17 -7.05 10.96
N ASP A 49 5.55 -7.99 11.65
CA ASP A 49 5.93 -9.39 11.54
C ASP A 49 5.17 -10.03 10.38
N LEU A 50 5.80 -10.04 9.22
CA LEU A 50 5.18 -10.55 8.00
C LEU A 50 4.75 -12.01 8.12
N LYS A 51 5.51 -12.80 8.87
CA LYS A 51 5.19 -14.21 9.04
C LYS A 51 3.79 -14.43 9.57
N THR A 52 3.40 -13.62 10.54
CA THR A 52 2.07 -13.76 11.14
C THR A 52 0.97 -13.39 10.16
N MET A 53 1.32 -12.70 9.10
CA MET A 53 0.37 -12.26 8.08
C MET A 53 0.40 -13.15 6.83
N GLY A 54 1.28 -14.15 6.82
CA GLY A 54 1.40 -15.04 5.67
C GLY A 54 2.20 -14.45 4.52
N LEU A 55 3.07 -13.50 4.80
CA LEU A 55 3.86 -12.81 3.78
C LEU A 55 5.36 -12.99 4.02
N ILE A 56 6.12 -12.80 2.96
CA ILE A 56 7.59 -12.79 3.03
C ILE A 56 8.09 -11.46 2.44
N PRO A 57 9.29 -11.01 2.82
CA PRO A 57 9.80 -9.72 2.34
C PRO A 57 9.84 -9.58 0.83
N GLU A 58 10.12 -10.64 0.12
CA GLU A 58 10.19 -10.61 -1.33
C GLU A 58 8.87 -10.20 -1.95
N GLN A 59 7.76 -10.67 -1.36
CA GLN A 59 6.44 -10.31 -1.86
C GLN A 59 6.13 -8.83 -1.62
N THR A 60 6.49 -8.34 -0.44
CA THR A 60 6.22 -6.95 -0.08
C THR A 60 7.13 -5.98 -0.82
N ASP A 61 8.28 -6.45 -1.27
CA ASP A 61 9.18 -5.63 -2.07
C ASP A 61 8.65 -5.44 -3.48
N GLU A 62 7.92 -6.42 -3.99
CA GLU A 62 7.38 -6.36 -5.34
C GLU A 62 6.13 -5.49 -5.45
N GLN A 63 5.28 -5.52 -4.44
CA GLN A 63 4.04 -4.76 -4.47
C GLN A 63 3.50 -4.55 -3.06
N ALA A 64 2.57 -3.62 -2.96
CA ALA A 64 1.90 -3.36 -1.69
C ALA A 64 0.87 -4.46 -1.40
N TRP A 65 0.61 -4.67 -0.13
CA TRP A 65 -0.34 -5.67 0.33
C TRP A 65 -1.29 -5.06 1.35
N LEU A 66 -2.48 -5.59 1.41
CA LEU A 66 -3.47 -5.20 2.42
C LEU A 66 -3.96 -6.46 3.12
N VAL A 67 -3.87 -6.45 4.45
CA VAL A 67 -4.36 -7.52 5.30
C VAL A 67 -5.75 -7.14 5.79
N ARG A 68 -6.74 -7.89 5.39
CA ARG A 68 -8.13 -7.63 5.81
C ARG A 68 -8.36 -8.08 7.24
N PRO A 69 -9.44 -7.61 7.87
CA PRO A 69 -9.74 -8.05 9.24
C PRO A 69 -9.91 -9.56 9.37
N ASP A 70 -10.37 -10.24 8.31
CA ASP A 70 -10.52 -11.70 8.31
C ASP A 70 -9.22 -12.42 7.95
N ARG A 71 -8.11 -11.67 7.89
CA ARG A 71 -6.77 -12.17 7.56
C ARG A 71 -6.56 -12.53 6.10
N SER A 72 -7.53 -12.30 5.24
CA SER A 72 -7.32 -12.47 3.80
C SER A 72 -6.43 -11.35 3.27
N LEU A 73 -5.75 -11.61 2.16
CA LEU A 73 -4.75 -10.69 1.60
C LEU A 73 -5.21 -10.16 0.25
N LEU A 74 -4.99 -8.87 0.04
CA LEU A 74 -5.15 -8.23 -1.25
C LEU A 74 -3.81 -7.64 -1.65
N ALA A 75 -3.49 -7.70 -2.93
CA ALA A 75 -2.21 -7.22 -3.44
C ALA A 75 -2.41 -6.18 -4.52
N GLY A 76 -1.46 -5.27 -4.63
CA GLY A 76 -1.37 -4.33 -5.74
C GLY A 76 -2.61 -3.50 -5.94
N GLY A 77 -3.14 -3.52 -7.15
CA GLY A 77 -4.32 -2.70 -7.49
C GLY A 77 -5.54 -3.02 -6.66
N ASP A 78 -5.73 -4.27 -6.30
CA ASP A 78 -6.87 -4.66 -5.46
C ASP A 78 -6.74 -4.07 -4.06
N ALA A 79 -5.53 -4.00 -3.53
CA ALA A 79 -5.29 -3.39 -2.23
C ALA A 79 -5.59 -1.89 -2.28
N VAL A 80 -5.16 -1.21 -3.35
CA VAL A 80 -5.42 0.21 -3.53
C VAL A 80 -6.93 0.48 -3.63
N ALA A 81 -7.64 -0.33 -4.40
CA ALA A 81 -9.08 -0.19 -4.53
C ALA A 81 -9.78 -0.33 -3.18
N GLU A 82 -9.32 -1.26 -2.36
CA GLU A 82 -9.90 -1.46 -1.04
C GLU A 82 -9.70 -0.23 -0.14
N VAL A 83 -8.51 0.37 -0.18
CA VAL A 83 -8.23 1.60 0.57
C VAL A 83 -9.21 2.69 0.16
N LEU A 84 -9.43 2.84 -1.14
CA LEU A 84 -10.34 3.87 -1.64
C LEU A 84 -11.79 3.61 -1.24
N ARG A 85 -12.21 2.35 -1.21
CA ARG A 85 -13.57 1.99 -0.82
C ARG A 85 -13.89 2.42 0.61
N HIS A 86 -12.90 2.46 1.46
CA HIS A 86 -13.07 2.85 2.85
C HIS A 86 -12.77 4.32 3.10
N GLY A 87 -12.58 5.08 2.03
CA GLY A 87 -12.35 6.51 2.11
C GLY A 87 -13.64 7.29 1.96
N ARG A 88 -13.51 8.62 1.93
CA ARG A 88 -14.65 9.50 1.72
C ARG A 88 -14.99 9.59 0.24
N LEU A 89 -16.16 10.15 -0.05
CA LEU A 89 -16.52 10.45 -1.43
C LEU A 89 -15.66 11.62 -1.93
N PRO A 90 -15.25 11.64 -3.19
CA PRO A 90 -15.62 10.70 -4.27
C PRO A 90 -14.72 9.46 -4.34
N PHE A 91 -13.74 9.36 -3.46
CA PHE A 91 -12.78 8.26 -3.51
C PHE A 91 -13.41 6.89 -3.28
N ARG A 92 -14.43 6.86 -2.42
CA ARG A 92 -15.17 5.62 -2.18
C ARG A 92 -15.78 5.08 -3.47
N LEU A 93 -16.39 5.98 -4.23
CA LEU A 93 -16.98 5.59 -5.50
C LEU A 93 -15.94 5.09 -6.47
N LEU A 94 -14.81 5.78 -6.53
CA LEU A 94 -13.70 5.36 -7.40
C LEU A 94 -13.21 3.96 -7.03
N GLY A 95 -13.11 3.66 -5.74
CA GLY A 95 -12.69 2.35 -5.28
C GLY A 95 -13.63 1.25 -5.74
N HIS A 96 -14.93 1.49 -5.66
CA HIS A 96 -15.91 0.52 -6.13
C HIS A 96 -15.83 0.33 -7.64
N LEU A 97 -15.62 1.41 -8.39
CA LEU A 97 -15.49 1.33 -9.84
C LEU A 97 -14.26 0.53 -10.25
N LEU A 98 -13.15 0.75 -9.58
CA LEU A 98 -11.90 0.05 -9.89
C LEU A 98 -11.98 -1.45 -9.60
N GLY A 99 -12.90 -1.85 -8.76
CA GLY A 99 -13.10 -3.27 -8.44
C GLY A 99 -14.07 -4.00 -9.36
N LEU A 100 -14.68 -3.30 -10.31
CA LEU A 100 -15.64 -3.95 -11.21
C LEU A 100 -14.94 -4.90 -12.20
N PRO A 101 -15.64 -5.96 -12.62
CA PRO A 101 -15.08 -6.84 -13.64
C PRO A 101 -14.69 -6.04 -14.89
N GLY A 102 -13.57 -6.33 -15.47
CA GLY A 102 -13.06 -5.54 -16.61
C GLY A 102 -12.18 -4.42 -16.16
N LEU A 103 -12.70 -3.50 -15.36
CA LEU A 103 -11.88 -2.42 -14.80
C LEU A 103 -10.86 -2.95 -13.81
N ARG A 104 -11.20 -4.01 -13.11
CA ARG A 104 -10.29 -4.63 -12.16
C ARG A 104 -9.00 -5.12 -12.85
N SER A 105 -9.15 -5.73 -14.02
CA SER A 105 -7.98 -6.18 -14.77
C SER A 105 -7.12 -5.02 -15.21
N LEU A 106 -7.76 -3.94 -15.67
CA LEU A 106 -7.04 -2.74 -16.07
C LEU A 106 -6.32 -2.11 -14.88
N THR A 107 -6.99 -2.08 -13.72
CA THR A 107 -6.39 -1.56 -12.50
C THR A 107 -5.14 -2.34 -12.13
N ARG A 108 -5.19 -3.65 -12.23
CA ARG A 108 -4.04 -4.50 -11.92
C ARG A 108 -2.87 -4.22 -12.85
N VAL A 109 -3.15 -4.07 -14.14
CA VAL A 109 -2.10 -3.75 -15.12
C VAL A 109 -1.52 -2.36 -14.83
N ALA A 110 -2.40 -1.38 -14.61
CA ALA A 110 -1.95 -0.02 -14.30
C ALA A 110 -1.07 -0.02 -13.04
N TYR A 111 -1.48 -0.76 -12.01
CA TYR A 111 -0.68 -0.83 -10.80
C TYR A 111 0.70 -1.41 -11.08
N ARG A 112 0.77 -2.47 -11.88
CA ARG A 112 2.07 -3.08 -12.20
C ARG A 112 3.00 -2.11 -12.91
N VAL A 113 2.44 -1.32 -13.83
CA VAL A 113 3.22 -0.33 -14.54
C VAL A 113 3.75 0.73 -13.58
N VAL A 114 2.89 1.23 -12.71
CA VAL A 114 3.29 2.22 -11.71
C VAL A 114 4.32 1.65 -10.76
N ALA A 115 4.08 0.44 -10.26
CA ALA A 115 5.00 -0.20 -9.31
C ALA A 115 6.37 -0.44 -9.94
N ALA A 116 6.40 -0.86 -11.20
CA ALA A 116 7.65 -1.11 -11.89
C ALA A 116 8.44 0.18 -12.12
N ASN A 117 7.75 1.32 -12.17
CA ASN A 117 8.38 2.61 -12.44
C ASN A 117 8.34 3.54 -11.22
N ARG A 118 7.99 3.03 -10.05
CA ARG A 118 7.78 3.90 -8.88
C ARG A 118 9.00 4.73 -8.50
N TYR A 119 10.19 4.22 -8.79
CA TYR A 119 11.42 4.96 -8.47
C TYR A 119 11.76 6.03 -9.50
N ARG A 120 11.06 6.00 -10.63
CA ARG A 120 11.21 7.03 -11.66
C ARG A 120 10.15 8.12 -11.55
N LEU A 121 9.09 7.86 -10.78
CA LEU A 121 8.00 8.81 -10.66
C LEU A 121 8.38 9.95 -9.73
N PRO A 122 7.73 11.14 -9.92
CA PRO A 122 7.97 12.26 -9.01
C PRO A 122 7.75 11.87 -7.57
N GLY A 123 8.66 12.22 -6.71
CA GLY A 123 8.61 11.87 -5.31
C GLY A 123 9.29 10.57 -4.99
N GLY A 124 9.18 9.59 -5.85
CA GLY A 124 9.83 8.30 -5.64
C GLY A 124 11.33 8.39 -5.76
N SER A 125 11.79 8.95 -6.87
CA SER A 125 13.21 9.04 -7.11
C SER A 125 13.91 9.96 -6.13
N ASP A 126 13.23 11.01 -5.68
CA ASP A 126 13.84 11.96 -4.75
C ASP A 126 14.18 11.32 -3.41
N THR A 127 13.33 10.44 -2.91
CA THR A 127 13.56 9.82 -1.62
C THR A 127 14.39 8.57 -1.74
N CYS A 128 14.09 7.74 -2.70
CA CYS A 128 14.75 6.45 -2.83
C CYS A 128 16.16 6.56 -3.37
N ALA A 129 16.48 7.62 -4.06
CA ALA A 129 17.81 7.83 -4.60
C ALA A 129 18.81 8.30 -3.58
N LEU A 130 18.35 8.67 -2.47
CA LEU A 130 19.22 9.16 -1.46
C LEU A 130 19.90 8.08 -0.76
N PRO A 131 20.39 7.52 -0.87
CA PRO A 131 21.23 6.71 -0.21
C PRO A 131 21.95 5.96 -1.10
N PRO A 132 22.29 6.40 -1.60
CA PRO A 132 22.55 5.73 -2.45
C PRO A 132 23.16 4.91 -2.26
N PRO A 133 23.00 5.10 -2.23
CA PRO A 133 23.25 4.54 -2.25
C PRO A 133 23.37 3.74 -2.18
N ARG A 134 23.25 3.59 -2.28
CA ARG A 134 23.23 2.85 -2.18
C ARG A 134 23.86 2.17 -2.65
N ASP A 135 24.13 2.36 -2.96
CA ASP A 135 24.49 1.96 -3.31
C ASP A 135 24.88 1.57 -3.36
N ARG A 136 25.03 1.44 -3.49
CA ARG A 136 25.09 1.06 -3.52
C ARG A 136 25.57 0.65 -3.44
#